data_f2add1cf09f5e58e60f9f6fb550a8661
#
_entry.id   f2add1cf09f5e58e60f9f6fb550a8661
#
_cell.length_a   1.000
_cell.length_b   1.000
_cell.length_c   1.000
_cell.angle_alpha   90.00
_cell.angle_beta   90.00
_cell.angle_gamma   90.00
#
_symmetry.space_group_name_H-M   'P 1'
#
loop_
_entity.id
_entity.type
_entity.pdbx_description
1 polymer ?
#
loop_
_entity_poly.entity_id
_entity_poly.type
_entity_poly.pdbx_seq_one_letter_code
_entity_poly.pdbx_strand_id
1 'polypeptide(L)'
;MILTFKYRIKDATVGKYLDRHSRSVNAVWNHCVSVQRSIERRYIATGLKERWPTHFDLVKIATGYAATLELHSDTVSQICKQFVISRNAARHAPRFRASGGPKRALGWLPFIKRAVKLDGAHVVYRKRKFHFWKSRDIPDAIKTGCFTQDARDRWYVCFQCEVPDDLPTGNGEIGIDLGLKTLATCSNGDTIPALQHYRQFEAALAVQQRAGNKRRVKAIHAKIANVRKDQLHKASTKIARENQLIVVGNVSAAQLAKTRMAKSVLDASWSMLRNMLEYKASRHRARFIEADERWTSQACSDCGAVSGPKGIAQLGIRHWVCSDCGCSHDRDVNAARNILFVGAERRPPVEEIPAL
;
A
#
# COMPACT_ATOMS: atom_id res chain seq x y z
N MET A 1 9.52 -13.64 5.60
CA MET A 1 9.24 -12.25 5.10
C MET A 1 9.12 -11.24 6.24
N ILE A 2 9.13 -9.90 5.94
CA ILE A 2 8.93 -8.87 6.97
C ILE A 2 7.51 -8.31 6.87
N LEU A 3 6.74 -8.39 7.97
CA LEU A 3 5.42 -7.81 8.08
C LEU A 3 5.35 -6.70 9.13
N THR A 4 4.47 -5.73 8.89
CA THR A 4 4.23 -4.63 9.83
C THR A 4 2.97 -4.88 10.66
N PHE A 5 3.14 -4.91 11.98
CA PHE A 5 2.07 -5.05 12.97
C PHE A 5 1.81 -3.70 13.61
N LYS A 6 0.60 -3.14 13.42
CA LYS A 6 0.23 -1.81 13.88
C LYS A 6 -0.80 -1.90 15.00
N TYR A 7 -0.51 -1.22 16.14
CA TYR A 7 -1.36 -1.18 17.34
C TYR A 7 -1.60 0.26 17.77
N ARG A 8 -2.83 0.56 18.18
CA ARG A 8 -3.18 1.90 18.66
C ARG A 8 -2.69 2.10 20.10
N ILE A 9 -2.06 3.26 20.38
CA ILE A 9 -1.69 3.67 21.72
C ILE A 9 -2.95 4.16 22.44
N LYS A 10 -3.16 3.70 23.68
CA LYS A 10 -4.37 3.98 24.46
C LYS A 10 -4.33 5.34 25.16
N ASP A 11 -3.18 5.75 25.63
CA ASP A 11 -3.02 6.87 26.54
C ASP A 11 -2.90 8.21 25.77
N ALA A 12 -3.84 9.13 26.04
CA ALA A 12 -3.84 10.47 25.46
C ALA A 12 -2.71 11.36 26.00
N THR A 13 -2.27 11.14 27.25
CA THR A 13 -1.21 11.95 27.89
C THR A 13 0.16 11.71 27.22
N VAL A 14 0.33 10.51 26.69
CA VAL A 14 1.53 10.11 25.94
C VAL A 14 1.63 10.83 24.59
N GLY A 15 0.51 11.30 24.04
CA GLY A 15 0.50 12.05 22.79
C GLY A 15 1.42 13.26 22.81
N LYS A 16 1.39 14.06 23.88
CA LYS A 16 2.27 15.24 24.02
C LYS A 16 3.74 14.90 24.00
N TYR A 17 4.12 13.77 24.64
CA TYR A 17 5.51 13.28 24.62
C TYR A 17 5.94 12.87 23.20
N LEU A 18 5.11 12.10 22.50
CA LEU A 18 5.40 11.65 21.13
C LEU A 18 5.39 12.83 20.14
N ASP A 19 4.51 13.82 20.32
CA ASP A 19 4.47 15.05 19.51
C ASP A 19 5.78 15.85 19.66
N ARG A 20 6.28 16.01 20.91
CA ARG A 20 7.59 16.66 21.17
C ARG A 20 8.71 15.93 20.45
N HIS A 21 8.84 14.63 20.63
CA HIS A 21 9.91 13.85 20.02
C HIS A 21 9.78 13.76 18.48
N SER A 22 8.56 13.80 17.94
CA SER A 22 8.34 13.90 16.51
C SER A 22 8.86 15.22 15.92
N ARG A 23 8.79 16.34 16.66
CA ARG A 23 9.43 17.60 16.26
C ARG A 23 10.94 17.46 16.24
N SER A 24 11.53 16.79 17.23
CA SER A 24 12.96 16.45 17.27
C SER A 24 13.37 15.60 16.05
N VAL A 25 12.56 14.60 15.68
CA VAL A 25 12.76 13.80 14.45
C VAL A 25 12.74 14.68 13.19
N ASN A 26 11.78 15.61 13.12
CA ASN A 26 11.70 16.53 11.99
C ASN A 26 12.95 17.44 11.91
N ALA A 27 13.51 17.87 13.04
CA ALA A 27 14.74 18.67 13.06
C ALA A 27 15.92 17.90 12.45
N VAL A 28 16.14 16.64 12.86
CA VAL A 28 17.19 15.78 12.28
C VAL A 28 16.94 15.54 10.79
N TRP A 29 15.71 15.21 10.39
CA TRP A 29 15.35 15.05 8.98
C TRP A 29 15.65 16.30 8.16
N ASN A 30 15.25 17.46 8.66
CA ASN A 30 15.42 18.74 7.98
C ASN A 30 16.90 19.12 7.87
N HIS A 31 17.71 18.76 8.86
CA HIS A 31 19.17 18.90 8.75
C HIS A 31 19.74 18.06 7.61
N CYS A 32 19.34 16.79 7.47
CA CYS A 32 19.75 15.96 6.34
C CYS A 32 19.32 16.57 4.99
N VAL A 33 18.09 17.12 4.91
CA VAL A 33 17.61 17.85 3.71
C VAL A 33 18.50 19.05 3.41
N SER A 34 18.89 19.85 4.43
CA SER A 34 19.75 21.02 4.25
C SER A 34 21.14 20.64 3.74
N VAL A 35 21.73 19.57 4.28
CA VAL A 35 23.03 19.04 3.81
C VAL A 35 22.92 18.62 2.33
N GLN A 36 21.91 17.85 1.97
CA GLN A 36 21.71 17.41 0.58
C GLN A 36 21.51 18.59 -0.37
N ARG A 37 20.67 19.56 0.00
CA ARG A 37 20.42 20.76 -0.82
C ARG A 37 21.64 21.64 -0.97
N SER A 38 22.53 21.69 0.02
CA SER A 38 23.80 22.42 -0.10
C SER A 38 24.69 21.81 -1.18
N ILE A 39 24.75 20.48 -1.26
CA ILE A 39 25.50 19.76 -2.31
C ILE A 39 24.87 20.03 -3.68
N GLU A 40 23.54 19.94 -3.79
CA GLU A 40 22.82 20.19 -5.04
C GLU A 40 23.04 21.65 -5.55
N ARG A 41 23.02 22.63 -4.63
CA ARG A 41 23.30 24.03 -4.97
C ARG A 41 24.75 24.26 -5.43
N ARG A 42 25.75 23.62 -4.77
CA ARG A 42 27.14 23.71 -5.21
C ARG A 42 27.33 23.12 -6.59
N TYR A 43 26.69 21.97 -6.88
CA TYR A 43 26.71 21.39 -8.21
C TYR A 43 26.13 22.34 -9.27
N ILE A 44 25.00 22.99 -8.99
CA ILE A 44 24.39 23.96 -9.91
C ILE A 44 25.33 25.15 -10.13
N ALA A 45 26.02 25.61 -9.09
CA ALA A 45 26.91 26.80 -9.18
C ALA A 45 28.26 26.52 -9.85
N THR A 46 28.80 25.30 -9.68
CA THR A 46 30.18 24.98 -10.08
C THR A 46 30.28 23.93 -11.19
N GLY A 47 29.20 23.18 -11.47
CA GLY A 47 29.23 22.01 -12.36
C GLY A 47 29.96 20.80 -11.79
N LEU A 48 30.58 20.92 -10.61
CA LEU A 48 31.37 19.86 -10.00
C LEU A 48 30.45 18.86 -9.25
N LYS A 49 30.48 17.59 -9.66
CA LYS A 49 29.75 16.52 -9.00
C LYS A 49 30.40 16.15 -7.66
N GLU A 50 29.71 16.40 -6.58
CA GLU A 50 30.06 15.87 -5.27
C GLU A 50 29.31 14.54 -5.02
N ARG A 51 29.98 13.63 -4.28
CA ARG A 51 29.32 12.40 -3.82
C ARG A 51 28.23 12.74 -2.81
N TRP A 52 27.05 12.18 -3.01
CA TRP A 52 25.98 12.30 -2.03
C TRP A 52 26.34 11.57 -0.73
N PRO A 53 26.05 12.17 0.45
CA PRO A 53 26.39 11.56 1.72
C PRO A 53 25.68 10.22 1.90
N THR A 54 26.41 9.25 2.39
CA THR A 54 25.87 7.95 2.78
C THR A 54 25.09 8.08 4.09
N HIS A 55 24.43 7.01 4.50
CA HIS A 55 23.81 6.94 5.82
C HIS A 55 24.83 7.21 6.94
N PHE A 56 26.01 6.63 6.86
CA PHE A 56 27.07 6.81 7.88
C PHE A 56 27.62 8.23 7.94
N ASP A 57 27.77 8.87 6.79
CA ASP A 57 28.21 10.28 6.72
C ASP A 57 27.17 11.20 7.41
N LEU A 58 25.87 10.97 7.16
CA LEU A 58 24.81 11.75 7.80
C LEU A 58 24.73 11.49 9.32
N VAL A 59 24.98 10.26 9.78
CA VAL A 59 25.04 9.95 11.22
C VAL A 59 26.20 10.70 11.87
N LYS A 60 27.39 10.77 11.25
CA LYS A 60 28.52 11.57 11.75
C LYS A 60 28.16 13.05 11.85
N ILE A 61 27.55 13.63 10.80
CA ILE A 61 27.12 15.04 10.77
C ILE A 61 26.05 15.31 11.84
N ALA A 62 25.17 14.32 12.14
CA ALA A 62 24.16 14.42 13.17
C ALA A 62 24.64 14.02 14.58
N THR A 63 25.94 13.89 14.78
CA THR A 63 26.54 13.61 16.11
C THR A 63 26.14 14.72 17.09
N GLY A 64 25.71 14.32 18.29
CA GLY A 64 25.23 15.25 19.33
C GLY A 64 23.69 15.47 19.32
N TYR A 65 23.00 15.30 18.23
CA TYR A 65 21.54 15.49 18.18
C TYR A 65 20.75 14.53 19.08
N ALA A 66 21.30 13.34 19.34
CA ALA A 66 20.68 12.40 20.27
C ALA A 66 20.54 13.00 21.69
N ALA A 67 21.59 13.66 22.18
CA ALA A 67 21.59 14.32 23.48
C ALA A 67 20.76 15.62 23.47
N THR A 68 21.03 16.53 22.54
CA THR A 68 20.40 17.86 22.43
C THR A 68 18.88 17.78 22.19
N LEU A 69 18.44 16.81 21.37
CA LEU A 69 17.02 16.64 21.01
C LEU A 69 16.31 15.54 21.81
N GLU A 70 16.98 15.02 22.85
CA GLU A 70 16.46 13.95 23.72
C GLU A 70 15.97 12.71 22.94
N LEU A 71 16.65 12.36 21.83
CA LEU A 71 16.37 11.17 21.05
C LEU A 71 17.29 10.01 21.47
N HIS A 72 16.87 8.78 21.20
CA HIS A 72 17.78 7.64 21.23
C HIS A 72 18.73 7.70 20.04
N SER A 73 20.03 7.35 20.23
CA SER A 73 21.03 7.37 19.16
C SER A 73 20.60 6.55 17.94
N ASP A 74 20.03 5.37 18.17
CA ASP A 74 19.48 4.54 17.10
C ASP A 74 18.32 5.20 16.35
N THR A 75 17.53 6.05 17.01
CA THR A 75 16.48 6.82 16.34
C THR A 75 17.08 7.81 15.35
N VAL A 76 18.15 8.52 15.73
CA VAL A 76 18.88 9.43 14.82
C VAL A 76 19.42 8.65 13.61
N SER A 77 20.06 7.51 13.86
CA SER A 77 20.56 6.63 12.80
C SER A 77 19.43 6.16 11.85
N GLN A 78 18.29 5.74 12.38
CA GLN A 78 17.14 5.33 11.54
C GLN A 78 16.54 6.48 10.72
N ILE A 79 16.55 7.71 11.24
CA ILE A 79 16.14 8.90 10.48
C ILE A 79 17.08 9.12 9.29
N CYS A 80 18.40 9.10 9.52
CA CYS A 80 19.40 9.23 8.47
C CYS A 80 19.27 8.13 7.41
N LYS A 81 19.08 6.87 7.84
CA LYS A 81 18.85 5.75 6.92
C LYS A 81 17.60 5.93 6.06
N GLN A 82 16.48 6.30 6.66
CA GLN A 82 15.23 6.53 5.94
C GLN A 82 15.32 7.72 4.99
N PHE A 83 16.07 8.76 5.38
CA PHE A 83 16.35 9.89 4.51
C PHE A 83 17.09 9.44 3.24
N VAL A 84 18.17 8.65 3.38
CA VAL A 84 18.94 8.15 2.23
C VAL A 84 18.07 7.28 1.32
N ILE A 85 17.22 6.39 1.87
CA ILE A 85 16.28 5.57 1.10
C ILE A 85 15.33 6.48 0.29
N SER A 86 14.73 7.48 0.96
CA SER A 86 13.76 8.38 0.32
C SER A 86 14.40 9.25 -0.77
N ARG A 87 15.62 9.74 -0.52
CA ARG A 87 16.39 10.52 -1.49
C ARG A 87 16.76 9.69 -2.73
N ASN A 88 17.25 8.47 -2.52
CA ASN A 88 17.64 7.60 -3.62
C ASN A 88 16.44 7.22 -4.51
N ALA A 89 15.28 6.95 -3.90
CA ALA A 89 14.05 6.67 -4.63
C ALA A 89 13.56 7.89 -5.43
N ALA A 90 13.66 9.09 -4.86
CA ALA A 90 13.25 10.33 -5.51
C ALA A 90 14.29 10.90 -6.48
N ARG A 91 15.57 10.50 -6.35
CA ARG A 91 16.74 11.04 -7.07
C ARG A 91 16.97 12.55 -6.87
N HIS A 92 16.47 13.10 -5.77
CA HIS A 92 16.65 14.50 -5.34
C HIS A 92 16.41 14.61 -3.82
N ALA A 93 16.73 15.80 -3.25
CA ALA A 93 16.47 16.07 -1.84
C ALA A 93 14.97 15.93 -1.51
N PRO A 94 14.59 15.12 -0.52
CA PRO A 94 13.22 15.06 -0.04
C PRO A 94 12.74 16.41 0.50
N ARG A 95 11.41 16.54 0.68
CA ARG A 95 10.84 17.76 1.25
C ARG A 95 11.18 17.92 2.73
N PHE A 96 11.26 19.16 3.20
CA PHE A 96 11.29 19.49 4.63
C PHE A 96 10.02 18.99 5.33
N ARG A 97 10.17 18.54 6.56
CA ARG A 97 9.06 18.12 7.42
C ARG A 97 8.67 19.27 8.33
N ALA A 98 7.53 19.89 8.06
CA ALA A 98 7.00 20.96 8.90
C ALA A 98 6.49 20.41 10.24
N SER A 99 6.86 21.05 11.36
CA SER A 99 6.43 20.67 12.71
C SER A 99 5.13 21.36 13.16
N GLY A 100 4.60 22.30 12.37
CA GLY A 100 3.38 23.03 12.65
C GLY A 100 2.68 23.55 11.40
N GLY A 101 1.54 24.22 11.58
CA GLY A 101 0.76 24.80 10.49
C GLY A 101 -0.04 23.80 9.65
N PRO A 102 -0.68 24.27 8.56
CA PRO A 102 -1.56 23.45 7.72
C PRO A 102 -0.85 22.30 7.01
N LYS A 103 0.44 22.46 6.74
CA LYS A 103 1.29 21.46 6.06
C LYS A 103 2.11 20.61 7.04
N ARG A 104 1.72 20.58 8.32
CA ARG A 104 2.40 19.81 9.35
C ARG A 104 2.56 18.35 8.94
N ALA A 105 3.78 17.82 9.03
CA ALA A 105 4.05 16.41 8.84
C ALA A 105 3.41 15.60 9.98
N LEU A 106 2.85 14.44 9.65
CA LEU A 106 2.35 13.51 10.68
C LEU A 106 3.50 13.00 11.54
N GLY A 107 3.20 12.79 12.81
CA GLY A 107 4.18 12.33 13.78
C GLY A 107 4.79 10.98 13.39
N TRP A 108 6.11 10.89 13.53
CA TRP A 108 6.90 9.70 13.23
C TRP A 108 8.13 9.67 14.14
N LEU A 109 8.37 8.53 14.79
CA LEU A 109 9.52 8.33 15.68
C LEU A 109 10.01 6.89 15.48
N PRO A 110 11.04 6.66 14.65
CA PRO A 110 11.56 5.33 14.36
C PRO A 110 12.41 4.78 15.51
N PHE A 111 12.42 3.45 15.61
CA PHE A 111 13.27 2.72 16.55
C PHE A 111 13.72 1.36 15.97
N ILE A 112 14.79 0.81 16.54
CA ILE A 112 15.17 -0.60 16.34
C ILE A 112 14.85 -1.39 17.62
N LYS A 113 14.87 -2.73 17.54
CA LYS A 113 14.46 -3.61 18.66
C LYS A 113 15.17 -3.25 19.97
N ARG A 114 16.48 -3.01 19.96
CA ARG A 114 17.26 -2.72 21.18
C ARG A 114 16.87 -1.40 21.86
N ALA A 115 16.25 -0.46 21.14
CA ALA A 115 15.80 0.82 21.70
C ALA A 115 14.44 0.73 22.43
N VAL A 116 13.76 -0.41 22.32
CA VAL A 116 12.46 -0.65 22.94
C VAL A 116 12.42 -2.00 23.66
N LYS A 117 11.64 -2.07 24.76
CA LYS A 117 11.32 -3.31 25.46
C LYS A 117 9.81 -3.51 25.42
N LEU A 118 9.38 -4.72 25.07
CA LEU A 118 7.97 -5.13 25.21
C LEU A 118 7.73 -5.68 26.61
N ASP A 119 6.61 -5.30 27.18
CA ASP A 119 6.14 -5.75 28.49
C ASP A 119 4.60 -5.93 28.37
N GLY A 120 4.16 -7.11 28.01
CA GLY A 120 2.76 -7.42 27.74
C GLY A 120 2.13 -6.50 26.68
N ALA A 121 1.17 -5.67 27.07
CA ALA A 121 0.53 -4.67 26.23
C ALA A 121 1.20 -3.28 26.30
N HIS A 122 2.44 -3.23 26.78
CA HIS A 122 3.23 -2.00 26.86
C HIS A 122 4.48 -2.11 26.00
N VAL A 123 4.88 -0.99 25.42
CA VAL A 123 6.20 -0.79 24.84
C VAL A 123 6.92 0.28 25.64
N VAL A 124 8.14 -0.04 26.09
CA VAL A 124 9.00 0.89 26.83
C VAL A 124 9.99 1.49 25.87
N TYR A 125 10.03 2.82 25.77
CA TYR A 125 11.03 3.58 25.01
C TYR A 125 11.58 4.70 25.91
N ARG A 126 12.91 4.80 26.02
CA ARG A 126 13.56 5.80 26.91
C ARG A 126 12.97 5.86 28.31
N LYS A 127 12.86 4.71 28.99
CA LYS A 127 12.28 4.54 30.33
C LYS A 127 10.79 4.89 30.47
N ARG A 128 10.10 5.30 29.38
CA ARG A 128 8.66 5.60 29.40
C ARG A 128 7.86 4.42 28.83
N LYS A 129 6.81 4.04 29.55
CA LYS A 129 5.86 2.99 29.15
C LYS A 129 4.73 3.59 28.31
N PHE A 130 4.37 2.92 27.20
CA PHE A 130 3.30 3.26 26.29
C PHE A 130 2.34 2.09 26.20
N HIS A 131 1.15 2.23 26.73
CA HIS A 131 0.12 1.22 26.66
C HIS A 131 -0.55 1.23 25.29
N PHE A 132 -0.69 0.05 24.66
CA PHE A 132 -1.35 -0.07 23.36
C PHE A 132 -2.43 -1.16 23.38
N TRP A 133 -3.36 -1.09 22.44
CA TRP A 133 -4.37 -2.12 22.24
C TRP A 133 -3.75 -3.32 21.54
N LYS A 134 -3.43 -4.36 22.30
CA LYS A 134 -2.92 -5.63 21.76
C LYS A 134 -4.07 -6.43 21.16
N SER A 135 -4.46 -6.09 19.91
CA SER A 135 -5.56 -6.75 19.18
C SER A 135 -5.18 -8.11 18.60
N ARG A 136 -3.89 -8.46 18.59
CA ARG A 136 -3.33 -9.72 18.13
C ARG A 136 -1.93 -9.89 18.71
N ASP A 137 -1.39 -11.11 18.60
CA ASP A 137 -0.03 -11.36 19.08
C ASP A 137 1.03 -10.68 18.20
N ILE A 138 2.14 -10.33 18.82
CA ILE A 138 3.29 -9.74 18.17
C ILE A 138 4.32 -10.86 18.01
N PRO A 139 4.77 -11.16 16.78
CA PRO A 139 5.85 -12.11 16.58
C PRO A 139 7.13 -11.68 17.31
N ASP A 140 7.85 -12.64 17.88
CA ASP A 140 9.05 -12.36 18.68
C ASP A 140 10.21 -11.76 17.88
N ALA A 141 10.27 -12.06 16.59
CA ALA A 141 11.34 -11.62 15.68
C ALA A 141 11.17 -10.16 15.22
N ILE A 142 11.02 -9.21 16.18
CA ILE A 142 10.99 -7.78 15.88
C ILE A 142 12.38 -7.34 15.40
N LYS A 143 12.44 -6.70 14.23
CA LYS A 143 13.65 -6.08 13.67
C LYS A 143 13.69 -4.58 13.97
N THR A 144 12.67 -3.87 13.53
CA THR A 144 12.55 -2.41 13.67
C THR A 144 11.10 -2.03 13.93
N GLY A 145 10.87 -0.74 14.14
CA GLY A 145 9.51 -0.21 14.25
C GLY A 145 9.47 1.30 14.30
N CYS A 146 8.29 1.82 14.52
CA CYS A 146 8.11 3.25 14.73
C CYS A 146 6.84 3.55 15.53
N PHE A 147 6.84 4.67 16.22
CA PHE A 147 5.60 5.33 16.59
C PHE A 147 5.15 6.22 15.42
N THR A 148 3.88 6.17 15.06
CA THR A 148 3.33 6.95 13.95
C THR A 148 1.98 7.56 14.30
N GLN A 149 1.71 8.76 13.80
CA GLN A 149 0.48 9.49 14.04
C GLN A 149 -0.42 9.46 12.79
N ASP A 150 -1.72 9.27 12.99
CA ASP A 150 -2.68 9.42 11.88
C ASP A 150 -3.18 10.88 11.75
N ALA A 151 -3.95 11.15 10.69
CA ALA A 151 -4.51 12.49 10.44
C ALA A 151 -5.50 12.97 11.50
N ARG A 152 -5.94 12.11 12.44
CA ARG A 152 -6.83 12.41 13.57
C ARG A 152 -6.05 12.62 14.86
N ASP A 153 -4.72 12.77 14.78
CA ASP A 153 -3.80 12.94 15.91
C ASP A 153 -3.73 11.72 16.85
N ARG A 154 -4.09 10.53 16.36
CA ARG A 154 -3.99 9.28 17.10
C ARG A 154 -2.64 8.63 16.87
N TRP A 155 -1.99 8.22 17.95
CA TRP A 155 -0.71 7.55 17.90
C TRP A 155 -0.85 6.03 17.85
N TYR A 156 0.06 5.42 17.12
CA TYR A 156 0.18 3.98 16.94
C TYR A 156 1.64 3.58 17.13
N VAL A 157 1.85 2.37 17.61
CA VAL A 157 3.14 1.68 17.51
C VAL A 157 3.06 0.65 16.40
N CYS A 158 4.08 0.64 15.54
CA CYS A 158 4.23 -0.30 14.45
C CYS A 158 5.50 -1.12 14.70
N PHE A 159 5.39 -2.45 14.67
CA PHE A 159 6.53 -3.37 14.74
C PHE A 159 6.71 -4.04 13.40
N GLN A 160 7.92 -4.01 12.86
CA GLN A 160 8.33 -4.77 11.69
C GLN A 160 8.94 -6.07 12.19
N CYS A 161 8.20 -7.16 12.00
CA CYS A 161 8.58 -8.48 12.47
C CYS A 161 8.92 -9.38 11.28
N GLU A 162 9.94 -10.18 11.44
CA GLU A 162 10.18 -11.31 10.54
C GLU A 162 9.18 -12.41 10.87
N VAL A 163 8.48 -12.90 9.87
CA VAL A 163 7.51 -13.98 10.00
C VAL A 163 7.84 -15.07 8.99
N PRO A 164 7.63 -16.35 9.34
CA PRO A 164 7.87 -17.43 8.39
C PRO A 164 6.88 -17.38 7.21
N ASP A 165 7.32 -17.93 6.09
CA ASP A 165 6.54 -18.08 4.86
C ASP A 165 6.13 -19.55 4.72
N ASP A 166 5.40 -20.07 5.71
CA ASP A 166 5.13 -21.50 5.90
C ASP A 166 3.65 -21.80 6.17
N LEU A 167 2.77 -20.88 5.85
CA LEU A 167 1.34 -21.17 5.94
C LEU A 167 0.94 -22.23 4.92
N PRO A 168 -0.06 -23.08 5.22
CA PRO A 168 -0.55 -24.08 4.29
C PRO A 168 -0.95 -23.45 2.95
N THR A 169 -0.55 -24.10 1.87
CA THR A 169 -0.91 -23.72 0.50
C THR A 169 -2.18 -24.44 0.09
N GLY A 170 -3.15 -23.74 -0.48
CA GLY A 170 -4.29 -24.35 -1.15
C GLY A 170 -3.87 -24.99 -2.49
N ASN A 171 -4.74 -25.82 -3.06
CA ASN A 171 -4.48 -26.51 -4.32
C ASN A 171 -5.13 -25.84 -5.53
N GLY A 172 -5.89 -24.75 -5.33
CA GLY A 172 -6.62 -24.07 -6.38
C GLY A 172 -5.69 -23.20 -7.26
N GLU A 173 -6.22 -22.85 -8.41
CA GLU A 173 -5.65 -21.85 -9.31
C GLU A 173 -6.72 -20.85 -9.66
N ILE A 174 -6.39 -19.55 -9.67
CA ILE A 174 -7.39 -18.50 -9.86
C ILE A 174 -6.85 -17.37 -10.72
N GLY A 175 -7.63 -17.00 -11.74
CA GLY A 175 -7.47 -15.77 -12.50
C GLY A 175 -8.43 -14.71 -11.96
N ILE A 176 -8.00 -13.45 -11.96
CA ILE A 176 -8.74 -12.33 -11.38
C ILE A 176 -8.76 -11.18 -12.38
N ASP A 177 -9.95 -10.84 -12.87
CA ASP A 177 -10.21 -9.64 -13.65
C ASP A 177 -10.66 -8.50 -12.72
N LEU A 178 -10.03 -7.31 -12.83
CA LEU A 178 -10.28 -6.16 -11.96
C LEU A 178 -11.23 -5.16 -12.64
N GLY A 179 -12.37 -4.90 -12.01
CA GLY A 179 -13.41 -4.05 -12.56
C GLY A 179 -13.87 -2.91 -11.64
N LEU A 180 -14.71 -2.02 -12.17
CA LEU A 180 -15.31 -0.90 -11.41
C LEU A 180 -16.74 -1.21 -10.96
N LYS A 181 -17.50 -2.01 -11.70
CA LYS A 181 -18.85 -2.45 -11.36
C LYS A 181 -18.80 -3.56 -10.32
N THR A 182 -17.99 -4.56 -10.56
CA THR A 182 -17.53 -5.59 -9.65
C THR A 182 -16.06 -5.32 -9.38
N LEU A 183 -15.60 -5.32 -8.13
CA LEU A 183 -14.21 -5.00 -7.79
C LEU A 183 -13.23 -5.99 -8.41
N ALA A 184 -13.60 -7.29 -8.37
CA ALA A 184 -12.87 -8.35 -9.01
C ALA A 184 -13.83 -9.49 -9.36
N THR A 185 -13.66 -10.08 -10.54
CA THR A 185 -14.33 -11.32 -10.98
C THR A 185 -13.28 -12.41 -11.11
N CYS A 186 -13.56 -13.56 -10.53
CA CYS A 186 -12.66 -14.71 -10.51
C CYS A 186 -13.00 -15.73 -11.61
N SER A 187 -12.00 -16.50 -12.06
CA SER A 187 -12.15 -17.51 -13.11
C SER A 187 -13.12 -18.65 -12.72
N ASN A 188 -13.35 -18.87 -11.44
CA ASN A 188 -14.34 -19.83 -10.91
C ASN A 188 -15.76 -19.25 -10.81
N GLY A 189 -15.98 -17.99 -11.22
CA GLY A 189 -17.26 -17.28 -11.13
C GLY A 189 -17.49 -16.53 -9.82
N ASP A 190 -16.65 -16.69 -8.80
CA ASP A 190 -16.72 -15.89 -7.57
C ASP A 190 -16.50 -14.41 -7.88
N THR A 191 -17.17 -13.54 -7.13
CA THR A 191 -17.02 -12.10 -7.29
C THR A 191 -16.69 -11.39 -5.97
N ILE A 192 -15.89 -10.34 -6.06
CA ILE A 192 -15.68 -9.39 -4.95
C ILE A 192 -16.47 -8.14 -5.30
N PRO A 193 -17.53 -7.78 -4.55
CA PRO A 193 -18.38 -6.64 -4.90
C PRO A 193 -17.64 -5.31 -4.74
N ALA A 194 -17.89 -4.38 -5.67
CA ALA A 194 -17.46 -2.99 -5.54
C ALA A 194 -18.43 -2.25 -4.61
N LEU A 195 -18.20 -2.29 -3.30
CA LEU A 195 -19.09 -1.70 -2.30
C LEU A 195 -19.13 -0.17 -2.32
N GLN A 196 -18.36 0.49 -3.18
CA GLN A 196 -18.37 1.95 -3.40
C GLN A 196 -18.35 2.74 -2.08
N HIS A 197 -17.46 2.37 -1.17
CA HIS A 197 -17.40 2.89 0.20
C HIS A 197 -17.35 4.42 0.27
N TYR A 198 -16.69 5.08 -0.69
CA TYR A 198 -16.68 6.53 -0.73
C TYR A 198 -18.09 7.10 -0.99
N ARG A 199 -18.82 6.54 -1.96
CA ARG A 199 -20.18 7.00 -2.32
C ARG A 199 -21.17 6.84 -1.16
N GLN A 200 -21.06 5.77 -0.37
CA GLN A 200 -21.93 5.57 0.82
C GLN A 200 -21.81 6.70 1.85
N PHE A 201 -20.64 7.33 1.94
CA PHE A 201 -20.37 8.40 2.90
C PHE A 201 -20.32 9.80 2.25
N GLU A 202 -20.53 9.92 0.95
CA GLU A 202 -20.35 11.16 0.20
C GLU A 202 -21.28 12.28 0.68
N ALA A 203 -22.56 12.00 0.89
CA ALA A 203 -23.53 12.98 1.40
C ALA A 203 -23.13 13.48 2.80
N ALA A 204 -22.80 12.57 3.71
CA ALA A 204 -22.35 12.93 5.06
C ALA A 204 -21.03 13.72 5.02
N LEU A 205 -20.13 13.39 4.11
CA LEU A 205 -18.87 14.11 3.92
C LEU A 205 -19.13 15.55 3.44
N ALA A 206 -19.99 15.72 2.42
CA ALA A 206 -20.33 17.03 1.86
C ALA A 206 -20.96 17.96 2.91
N VAL A 207 -21.85 17.45 3.77
CA VAL A 207 -22.44 18.22 4.90
C VAL A 207 -21.34 18.71 5.85
N GLN A 208 -20.43 17.84 6.26
CA GLN A 208 -19.37 18.21 7.20
C GLN A 208 -18.31 19.14 6.57
N GLN A 209 -18.07 19.02 5.26
CA GLN A 209 -17.19 19.92 4.52
C GLN A 209 -17.79 21.34 4.44
N ARG A 210 -19.08 21.48 4.10
CA ARG A 210 -19.78 22.78 4.08
C ARG A 210 -19.81 23.43 5.47
N ALA A 211 -20.00 22.64 6.53
CA ALA A 211 -19.95 23.11 7.91
C ALA A 211 -18.54 23.42 8.43
N GLY A 212 -17.47 23.26 7.62
CA GLY A 212 -16.10 23.49 8.04
C GLY A 212 -15.57 22.53 9.12
N ASN A 213 -16.30 21.44 9.42
CA ASN A 213 -15.99 20.51 10.52
C ASN A 213 -14.84 19.56 10.14
N LYS A 214 -13.61 20.07 10.12
CA LYS A 214 -12.41 19.33 9.73
C LYS A 214 -12.21 18.04 10.53
N ARG A 215 -12.56 18.03 11.83
CA ARG A 215 -12.42 16.84 12.69
C ARG A 215 -13.35 15.71 12.21
N ARG A 216 -14.60 16.02 11.90
CA ARG A 216 -15.57 15.05 11.42
C ARG A 216 -15.24 14.56 10.01
N VAL A 217 -14.79 15.46 9.13
CA VAL A 217 -14.29 15.11 7.77
C VAL A 217 -13.18 14.07 7.84
N LYS A 218 -12.16 14.31 8.67
CA LYS A 218 -11.06 13.34 8.89
C LYS A 218 -11.57 12.00 9.44
N ALA A 219 -12.57 12.01 10.31
CA ALA A 219 -13.14 10.79 10.88
C ALA A 219 -13.88 9.96 9.81
N ILE A 220 -14.65 10.61 8.93
CA ILE A 220 -15.36 9.95 7.82
C ILE A 220 -14.36 9.33 6.82
N HIS A 221 -13.36 10.09 6.39
CA HIS A 221 -12.31 9.54 5.50
C HIS A 221 -11.61 8.32 6.13
N ALA A 222 -11.30 8.37 7.41
CA ALA A 222 -10.70 7.23 8.09
C ALA A 222 -11.64 6.02 8.18
N LYS A 223 -12.95 6.23 8.33
CA LYS A 223 -13.96 5.17 8.32
C LYS A 223 -14.00 4.50 6.93
N ILE A 224 -14.09 5.31 5.87
CA ILE A 224 -14.05 4.83 4.48
C ILE A 224 -12.81 3.96 4.22
N ALA A 225 -11.62 4.46 4.58
CA ALA A 225 -10.37 3.74 4.39
C ALA A 225 -10.32 2.42 5.19
N ASN A 226 -10.84 2.40 6.42
CA ASN A 226 -10.83 1.21 7.25
C ASN A 226 -11.78 0.13 6.74
N VAL A 227 -13.03 0.48 6.35
CA VAL A 227 -14.02 -0.47 5.83
C VAL A 227 -13.52 -1.09 4.53
N ARG A 228 -12.99 -0.26 3.62
CA ARG A 228 -12.35 -0.72 2.38
C ARG A 228 -11.21 -1.70 2.65
N LYS A 229 -10.31 -1.33 3.55
CA LYS A 229 -9.18 -2.18 3.91
C LYS A 229 -9.62 -3.52 4.51
N ASP A 230 -10.64 -3.53 5.35
CA ASP A 230 -11.20 -4.75 5.95
C ASP A 230 -11.75 -5.69 4.88
N GLN A 231 -12.55 -5.18 3.93
CA GLN A 231 -13.05 -5.95 2.80
C GLN A 231 -11.93 -6.59 1.99
N LEU A 232 -10.92 -5.79 1.60
CA LEU A 232 -9.78 -6.28 0.81
C LEU A 232 -8.96 -7.30 1.57
N HIS A 233 -8.78 -7.13 2.88
CA HIS A 233 -8.09 -8.12 3.71
C HIS A 233 -8.82 -9.45 3.77
N LYS A 234 -10.16 -9.44 3.94
CA LYS A 234 -10.99 -10.64 3.96
C LYS A 234 -10.90 -11.39 2.63
N ALA A 235 -11.16 -10.69 1.53
CA ALA A 235 -11.11 -11.27 0.19
C ALA A 235 -9.71 -11.84 -0.15
N SER A 236 -8.66 -11.04 0.01
CA SER A 236 -7.30 -11.49 -0.31
C SER A 236 -6.79 -12.61 0.61
N THR A 237 -7.30 -12.72 1.85
CA THR A 237 -6.94 -13.84 2.73
C THR A 237 -7.61 -15.14 2.27
N LYS A 238 -8.90 -15.09 1.89
CA LYS A 238 -9.60 -16.24 1.32
C LYS A 238 -8.87 -16.77 0.08
N ILE A 239 -8.61 -15.87 -0.88
CA ILE A 239 -7.97 -16.22 -2.15
C ILE A 239 -6.58 -16.83 -1.91
N ALA A 240 -5.74 -16.19 -1.09
CA ALA A 240 -4.37 -16.67 -0.87
C ALA A 240 -4.31 -18.00 -0.12
N ARG A 241 -5.31 -18.29 0.74
CA ARG A 241 -5.38 -19.55 1.47
C ARG A 241 -5.81 -20.72 0.59
N GLU A 242 -6.68 -20.47 -0.39
CA GLU A 242 -7.33 -21.52 -1.19
C GLU A 242 -6.55 -21.86 -2.47
N ASN A 243 -5.61 -21.03 -2.91
CA ASN A 243 -4.96 -21.16 -4.22
C ASN A 243 -3.44 -21.22 -4.13
N GLN A 244 -2.84 -22.13 -4.93
CA GLN A 244 -1.39 -22.23 -5.17
C GLN A 244 -0.91 -21.31 -6.29
N LEU A 245 -1.80 -20.91 -7.21
CA LEU A 245 -1.53 -19.97 -8.29
C LEU A 245 -2.59 -18.88 -8.32
N ILE A 246 -2.16 -17.64 -8.26
CA ILE A 246 -3.01 -16.44 -8.29
C ILE A 246 -2.51 -15.55 -9.41
N VAL A 247 -3.33 -15.37 -10.45
CA VAL A 247 -3.02 -14.51 -11.58
C VAL A 247 -3.98 -13.34 -11.60
N VAL A 248 -3.45 -12.11 -11.67
CA VAL A 248 -4.26 -10.87 -11.66
C VAL A 248 -3.97 -10.06 -12.92
N GLY A 249 -5.01 -9.51 -13.53
CA GLY A 249 -4.85 -8.59 -14.67
C GLY A 249 -4.08 -7.32 -14.29
N ASN A 250 -3.23 -6.84 -15.20
CA ASN A 250 -2.31 -5.71 -14.97
C ASN A 250 -2.93 -4.33 -15.21
N VAL A 251 -4.27 -4.19 -15.11
CA VAL A 251 -4.97 -2.92 -15.33
C VAL A 251 -4.27 -1.72 -14.70
N SER A 252 -4.01 -0.68 -15.50
CA SER A 252 -3.31 0.51 -15.03
C SER A 252 -4.24 1.48 -14.31
N ALA A 253 -4.35 1.33 -12.99
CA ALA A 253 -5.07 2.28 -12.14
C ALA A 253 -4.57 3.73 -12.31
N ALA A 254 -3.27 3.92 -12.56
CA ALA A 254 -2.68 5.24 -12.74
C ALA A 254 -3.14 5.95 -14.03
N GLN A 255 -3.32 5.21 -15.12
CA GLN A 255 -3.83 5.76 -16.38
C GLN A 255 -5.33 6.09 -16.26
N LEU A 256 -6.13 5.18 -15.71
CA LEU A 256 -7.56 5.37 -15.52
C LEU A 256 -7.88 6.48 -14.49
N ALA A 257 -7.03 6.70 -13.51
CA ALA A 257 -7.17 7.80 -12.55
C ALA A 257 -7.00 9.20 -13.17
N LYS A 258 -6.49 9.29 -14.41
CA LYS A 258 -6.44 10.55 -15.18
C LYS A 258 -7.73 10.82 -15.98
N THR A 259 -8.68 9.91 -15.97
CA THR A 259 -9.95 9.99 -16.70
C THR A 259 -11.10 10.45 -15.80
N ARG A 260 -12.31 10.62 -16.38
CA ARG A 260 -13.55 10.87 -15.63
C ARG A 260 -13.89 9.76 -14.62
N MET A 261 -13.26 8.59 -14.72
CA MET A 261 -13.45 7.46 -13.82
C MET A 261 -12.54 7.52 -12.58
N ALA A 262 -11.67 8.54 -12.43
CA ALA A 262 -10.69 8.68 -11.35
C ALA A 262 -11.23 8.36 -9.96
N LYS A 263 -12.41 8.90 -9.61
CA LYS A 263 -13.05 8.69 -8.30
C LYS A 263 -13.38 7.22 -8.04
N SER A 264 -13.93 6.53 -9.04
CA SER A 264 -14.28 5.11 -8.94
C SER A 264 -13.04 4.22 -8.88
N VAL A 265 -12.02 4.52 -9.69
CA VAL A 265 -10.73 3.80 -9.70
C VAL A 265 -10.02 3.93 -8.35
N LEU A 266 -9.98 5.14 -7.77
CA LEU A 266 -9.39 5.38 -6.45
C LEU A 266 -10.19 4.71 -5.32
N ASP A 267 -11.51 4.63 -5.46
CA ASP A 267 -12.37 3.91 -4.50
C ASP A 267 -12.21 2.39 -4.62
N ALA A 268 -12.01 1.84 -5.80
CA ALA A 268 -11.77 0.42 -6.02
C ALA A 268 -10.47 -0.08 -5.37
N SER A 269 -9.42 0.75 -5.33
CA SER A 269 -8.14 0.43 -4.67
C SER A 269 -7.44 -0.85 -5.17
N TRP A 270 -7.43 -1.06 -6.48
CA TRP A 270 -6.85 -2.24 -7.13
C TRP A 270 -5.39 -2.49 -6.74
N SER A 271 -4.56 -1.44 -6.68
CA SER A 271 -3.17 -1.56 -6.24
C SER A 271 -3.05 -2.10 -4.81
N MET A 272 -3.99 -1.72 -3.92
CA MET A 272 -4.02 -2.25 -2.55
C MET A 272 -4.40 -3.74 -2.55
N LEU A 273 -5.35 -4.16 -3.37
CA LEU A 273 -5.74 -5.58 -3.50
C LEU A 273 -4.57 -6.41 -4.04
N ARG A 274 -3.91 -5.97 -5.13
CA ARG A 274 -2.73 -6.65 -5.70
C ARG A 274 -1.63 -6.81 -4.66
N ASN A 275 -1.22 -5.73 -4.00
CA ASN A 275 -0.21 -5.79 -2.95
C ASN A 275 -0.60 -6.76 -1.80
N MET A 276 -1.90 -6.83 -1.45
CA MET A 276 -2.38 -7.77 -0.42
C MET A 276 -2.35 -9.21 -0.90
N LEU A 277 -2.68 -9.47 -2.14
CA LEU A 277 -2.58 -10.81 -2.74
C LEU A 277 -1.13 -11.27 -2.83
N GLU A 278 -0.23 -10.42 -3.34
CA GLU A 278 1.19 -10.71 -3.51
C GLU A 278 1.85 -11.15 -2.19
N TYR A 279 1.80 -10.31 -1.13
CA TYR A 279 2.46 -10.68 0.12
C TYR A 279 1.79 -11.87 0.85
N LYS A 280 0.47 -12.05 0.66
CA LYS A 280 -0.23 -13.20 1.26
C LYS A 280 0.03 -14.47 0.48
N ALA A 281 0.09 -14.42 -0.85
CA ALA A 281 0.53 -15.54 -1.68
C ALA A 281 1.92 -16.01 -1.25
N SER A 282 2.88 -15.09 -1.10
CA SER A 282 4.21 -15.42 -0.58
C SER A 282 4.15 -16.16 0.77
N ARG A 283 3.29 -15.73 1.71
CA ARG A 283 3.13 -16.41 2.99
C ARG A 283 2.59 -17.83 2.90
N HIS A 284 1.77 -18.09 1.89
CA HIS A 284 1.20 -19.41 1.61
C HIS A 284 2.04 -20.21 0.61
N ARG A 285 3.25 -19.75 0.23
CA ARG A 285 4.09 -20.36 -0.83
C ARG A 285 3.36 -20.51 -2.16
N ALA A 286 2.33 -19.71 -2.40
CA ALA A 286 1.61 -19.63 -3.65
C ALA A 286 2.33 -18.72 -4.63
N ARG A 287 2.22 -19.00 -5.93
CA ARG A 287 2.72 -18.13 -6.99
C ARG A 287 1.74 -16.99 -7.22
N PHE A 288 2.25 -15.74 -7.27
CA PHE A 288 1.49 -14.56 -7.66
C PHE A 288 2.07 -14.02 -8.96
N ILE A 289 1.21 -13.77 -9.96
CA ILE A 289 1.58 -13.30 -11.29
C ILE A 289 0.66 -12.15 -11.69
N GLU A 290 1.23 -11.05 -12.20
CA GLU A 290 0.48 -10.02 -12.92
C GLU A 290 0.56 -10.34 -14.42
N ALA A 291 -0.59 -10.63 -15.06
CA ALA A 291 -0.69 -10.96 -16.47
C ALA A 291 -1.21 -9.78 -17.30
N ASP A 292 -0.81 -9.71 -18.56
CA ASP A 292 -1.37 -8.74 -19.51
C ASP A 292 -2.84 -9.08 -19.79
N GLU A 293 -3.71 -8.11 -19.53
CA GLU A 293 -5.18 -8.26 -19.70
C GLU A 293 -5.66 -7.90 -21.12
N ARG A 294 -4.76 -7.49 -22.02
CA ARG A 294 -5.15 -7.18 -23.39
C ARG A 294 -5.84 -8.36 -24.05
N TRP A 295 -6.95 -8.08 -24.73
CA TRP A 295 -7.76 -9.06 -25.47
C TRP A 295 -8.48 -10.12 -24.62
N THR A 296 -8.24 -10.23 -23.34
CA THR A 296 -8.81 -11.28 -22.48
C THR A 296 -10.35 -11.29 -22.44
N SER A 297 -11.00 -10.14 -22.61
CA SER A 297 -12.46 -10.05 -22.70
C SER A 297 -13.02 -10.35 -24.09
N GLN A 298 -12.17 -10.46 -25.12
CA GLN A 298 -12.55 -10.66 -26.52
C GLN A 298 -12.26 -12.09 -26.99
N ALA A 299 -11.19 -12.70 -26.48
CA ALA A 299 -10.84 -14.08 -26.79
C ALA A 299 -11.78 -15.03 -26.02
N CYS A 300 -12.29 -16.05 -26.71
CA CYS A 300 -13.05 -17.12 -26.10
C CYS A 300 -12.14 -17.95 -25.18
N SER A 301 -12.53 -18.14 -23.91
CA SER A 301 -11.73 -18.94 -22.95
C SER A 301 -11.69 -20.43 -23.33
N ASP A 302 -12.64 -20.92 -24.10
CA ASP A 302 -12.71 -22.36 -24.46
C ASP A 302 -11.93 -22.67 -25.75
N CYS A 303 -12.11 -21.89 -26.83
CA CYS A 303 -11.46 -22.19 -28.11
C CYS A 303 -10.33 -21.21 -28.51
N GLY A 304 -10.25 -20.04 -27.88
CA GLY A 304 -9.23 -19.01 -28.21
C GLY A 304 -9.63 -18.03 -29.30
N ALA A 305 -10.74 -18.25 -30.05
CA ALA A 305 -11.18 -17.38 -31.11
C ALA A 305 -11.56 -15.97 -30.60
N VAL A 306 -11.21 -14.92 -31.36
CA VAL A 306 -11.47 -13.52 -30.98
C VAL A 306 -12.83 -13.09 -31.53
N SER A 307 -13.89 -13.51 -30.86
CA SER A 307 -15.30 -13.26 -31.25
C SER A 307 -16.10 -12.48 -30.19
N GLY A 308 -15.49 -12.17 -29.06
CA GLY A 308 -16.15 -11.45 -27.97
C GLY A 308 -16.31 -9.94 -28.20
N PRO A 309 -17.05 -9.26 -27.30
CA PRO A 309 -17.39 -7.84 -27.42
C PRO A 309 -16.15 -6.93 -27.46
N LYS A 310 -16.12 -5.98 -28.41
CA LYS A 310 -14.98 -5.09 -28.67
C LYS A 310 -15.28 -3.63 -28.31
N GLY A 311 -14.27 -2.95 -27.77
CA GLY A 311 -14.25 -1.50 -27.56
C GLY A 311 -15.26 -0.97 -26.56
N ILE A 312 -15.32 0.37 -26.47
CA ILE A 312 -16.13 1.10 -25.48
C ILE A 312 -17.64 0.98 -25.75
N ALA A 313 -18.03 0.93 -27.01
CA ALA A 313 -19.45 0.85 -27.40
C ALA A 313 -20.13 -0.46 -26.93
N GLN A 314 -19.36 -1.53 -26.79
CA GLN A 314 -19.84 -2.86 -26.39
C GLN A 314 -19.54 -3.18 -24.92
N LEU A 315 -19.11 -2.23 -24.10
CA LEU A 315 -18.89 -2.42 -22.67
C LEU A 315 -20.14 -2.88 -21.89
N GLY A 316 -21.32 -2.61 -22.41
CA GLY A 316 -22.60 -3.02 -21.83
C GLY A 316 -22.93 -4.50 -22.02
N ILE A 317 -22.32 -5.16 -23.01
CA ILE A 317 -22.56 -6.57 -23.30
C ILE A 317 -21.86 -7.42 -22.23
N ARG A 318 -22.64 -8.11 -21.41
CA ARG A 318 -22.14 -8.97 -20.34
C ARG A 318 -22.12 -10.44 -20.71
N HIS A 319 -23.14 -10.88 -21.50
CA HIS A 319 -23.24 -12.25 -21.97
C HIS A 319 -23.10 -12.27 -23.49
N TRP A 320 -22.35 -13.22 -24.01
CA TRP A 320 -22.12 -13.40 -25.43
C TRP A 320 -21.87 -14.87 -25.76
N VAL A 321 -22.07 -15.22 -27.01
CA VAL A 321 -21.83 -16.57 -27.53
C VAL A 321 -20.69 -16.50 -28.54
N CYS A 322 -19.74 -17.42 -28.41
CA CYS A 322 -18.64 -17.51 -29.36
C CYS A 322 -19.14 -17.96 -30.73
N SER A 323 -18.76 -17.22 -31.79
CA SER A 323 -19.16 -17.56 -33.17
C SER A 323 -18.52 -18.86 -33.67
N ASP A 324 -17.38 -19.27 -33.11
CA ASP A 324 -16.58 -20.37 -33.61
C ASP A 324 -16.92 -21.70 -32.91
N CYS A 325 -17.08 -21.69 -31.60
CA CYS A 325 -17.35 -22.91 -30.83
C CYS A 325 -18.74 -22.97 -30.21
N GLY A 326 -19.56 -21.90 -30.28
CA GLY A 326 -20.90 -21.85 -29.74
C GLY A 326 -20.97 -21.74 -28.21
N CYS A 327 -19.86 -21.66 -27.48
CA CYS A 327 -19.87 -21.54 -26.04
C CYS A 327 -20.42 -20.19 -25.58
N SER A 328 -21.25 -20.20 -24.53
CA SER A 328 -21.81 -19.00 -23.90
C SER A 328 -20.92 -18.53 -22.76
N HIS A 329 -20.65 -17.24 -22.72
CA HIS A 329 -19.76 -16.62 -21.75
C HIS A 329 -20.40 -15.47 -21.00
N ASP A 330 -20.14 -15.40 -19.69
CA ASP A 330 -20.09 -14.13 -18.98
C ASP A 330 -18.77 -13.43 -19.33
N ARG A 331 -18.79 -12.18 -19.71
CA ARG A 331 -17.64 -11.44 -20.21
C ARG A 331 -16.50 -11.33 -19.17
N ASP A 332 -16.86 -11.03 -17.93
CA ASP A 332 -15.90 -10.77 -16.87
C ASP A 332 -15.29 -12.11 -16.37
N VAL A 333 -16.09 -13.20 -16.32
CA VAL A 333 -15.60 -14.57 -16.01
C VAL A 333 -14.72 -15.09 -17.14
N ASN A 334 -15.09 -14.86 -18.40
CA ASN A 334 -14.25 -15.22 -19.56
C ASN A 334 -12.89 -14.51 -19.51
N ALA A 335 -12.88 -13.20 -19.21
CA ALA A 335 -11.64 -12.44 -19.04
C ALA A 335 -10.76 -13.03 -17.91
N ALA A 336 -11.36 -13.33 -16.76
CA ALA A 336 -10.63 -13.93 -15.64
C ALA A 336 -10.03 -15.32 -15.97
N ARG A 337 -10.74 -16.15 -16.76
CA ARG A 337 -10.22 -17.44 -17.26
C ARG A 337 -9.03 -17.23 -18.20
N ASN A 338 -9.13 -16.29 -19.13
CA ASN A 338 -8.04 -15.97 -20.04
C ASN A 338 -6.82 -15.40 -19.30
N ILE A 339 -7.02 -14.54 -18.29
CA ILE A 339 -5.96 -14.04 -17.41
C ILE A 339 -5.24 -15.22 -16.73
N LEU A 340 -5.98 -16.21 -16.23
CA LEU A 340 -5.40 -17.41 -15.64
C LEU A 340 -4.56 -18.18 -16.66
N PHE A 341 -5.07 -18.41 -17.86
CA PHE A 341 -4.37 -19.15 -18.92
C PHE A 341 -3.07 -18.48 -19.35
N VAL A 342 -3.08 -17.14 -19.51
CA VAL A 342 -1.89 -16.35 -19.85
C VAL A 342 -0.84 -16.47 -18.75
N GLY A 343 -1.22 -16.25 -17.49
CA GLY A 343 -0.28 -16.31 -16.37
C GLY A 343 0.20 -17.73 -16.02
N ALA A 344 -0.59 -18.75 -16.36
CA ALA A 344 -0.21 -20.15 -16.21
C ALA A 344 0.62 -20.68 -17.41
N GLU A 345 0.90 -19.81 -18.40
CA GLU A 345 1.60 -20.15 -19.66
C GLU A 345 0.90 -21.27 -20.45
N ARG A 346 -0.41 -21.41 -20.27
CA ARG A 346 -1.23 -22.43 -20.99
C ARG A 346 -1.73 -21.94 -22.34
N ARG A 347 -1.68 -20.61 -22.58
CA ARG A 347 -1.94 -19.97 -23.87
C ARG A 347 -0.97 -18.80 -24.05
N PRO A 348 -0.41 -18.59 -25.25
CA PRO A 348 0.32 -17.36 -25.55
C PRO A 348 -0.65 -16.17 -25.45
N PRO A 349 -0.16 -14.95 -25.13
CA PRO A 349 -0.96 -13.75 -25.28
C PRO A 349 -1.46 -13.69 -26.75
N VAL A 350 -2.72 -13.25 -26.91
CA VAL A 350 -3.28 -13.09 -28.28
C VAL A 350 -2.47 -12.00 -28.98
N GLU A 351 -1.71 -12.36 -29.99
CA GLU A 351 -0.97 -11.42 -30.81
C GLU A 351 -1.94 -10.48 -31.53
N GLU A 352 -1.55 -9.23 -31.71
CA GLU A 352 -2.36 -8.27 -32.49
C GLU A 352 -2.64 -8.88 -33.88
N ILE A 353 -3.92 -9.11 -34.17
CA ILE A 353 -4.31 -9.44 -35.54
C ILE A 353 -4.06 -8.16 -36.33
N PRO A 354 -3.23 -8.16 -37.38
CA PRO A 354 -3.06 -7.00 -38.24
C PRO A 354 -4.45 -6.56 -38.72
N ALA A 355 -4.76 -5.26 -38.56
CA ALA A 355 -5.98 -4.70 -39.16
C ALA A 355 -5.91 -4.93 -40.66
N LEU A 356 -6.82 -5.75 -41.19
CA LEU A 356 -7.07 -5.92 -42.63
C LEU A 356 -7.75 -4.65 -43.16
#